data_d0125df02262b35e54b7ce4b5be0b772
#
_entry.id   d0125df02262b35e54b7ce4b5be0b772
#
_cell.length_a   1.000
_cell.length_b   1.000
_cell.length_c   1.000
_cell.angle_alpha   90.00
_cell.angle_beta   90.00
_cell.angle_gamma   90.00
#
_symmetry.space_group_name_H-M   'P 1'
#
loop_
_entity.id
_entity.type
_entity.pdbx_description
1 polymer ?
#
loop_
_entity_poly.entity_id
_entity_poly.type
_entity_poly.pdbx_seq_one_letter_code
_entity_poly.pdbx_strand_id
1 'polypeptide(L)'
;VDATSRAARIQGGVLGPHLEDQLRPHGFTLRHYPQSFEWSTLGGWIVTRSGGHYATNHTHIDDFVESTRMVTPKGIMESRRLPGSGAGPSPDRLVLGSEGALGILTEAWMRIQARPGFHASAGLTFDSWQAGYEAARQVVQAKLWPANLRLLDPTEAGSAAGLKGDEALLIIGFESAEIPQDWPLRQAVRLAREAGGRIEDEAIRISDGSDEEVGRQGAVGAWRNSFVRAPYQRNLTAGMGVVGDTFETSITWDRWPSFDANVRAAMTGALQRVCGGGTLSCRFTHVYTDGPAPYYSFSGMG
;
A
#
# COMPACT_ATOMS: atom_id res chain seq x y z
N VAL A 1 1.74 -24.60 -8.32
CA VAL A 1 2.21 -23.49 -9.15
C VAL A 1 2.07 -23.86 -10.61
N ASP A 2 1.44 -22.96 -11.38
CA ASP A 2 1.39 -22.98 -12.84
C ASP A 2 2.31 -21.87 -13.35
N ALA A 3 3.55 -22.25 -13.67
CA ALA A 3 4.57 -21.29 -14.10
C ALA A 3 4.28 -20.70 -15.49
N THR A 4 3.58 -21.43 -16.35
CA THR A 4 3.25 -21.00 -17.71
C THR A 4 2.24 -19.85 -17.69
N SER A 5 1.18 -19.98 -16.87
CA SER A 5 0.16 -18.94 -16.73
C SER A 5 0.47 -17.95 -15.59
N ARG A 6 1.61 -18.11 -14.93
CA ARG A 6 2.03 -17.32 -13.75
C ARG A 6 0.93 -17.24 -12.69
N ALA A 7 0.46 -18.41 -12.24
CA ALA A 7 -0.56 -18.51 -11.20
C ALA A 7 -0.27 -19.64 -10.21
N ALA A 8 -0.85 -19.55 -9.02
CA ALA A 8 -0.76 -20.58 -8.00
C ALA A 8 -2.12 -20.81 -7.34
N ARG A 9 -2.49 -22.08 -7.12
CA ARG A 9 -3.61 -22.46 -6.29
C ARG A 9 -3.15 -22.51 -4.84
N ILE A 10 -3.74 -21.69 -4.01
CA ILE A 10 -3.28 -21.42 -2.65
C ILE A 10 -4.45 -21.58 -1.68
N GLN A 11 -4.22 -22.26 -0.56
CA GLN A 11 -5.23 -22.43 0.49
C GLN A 11 -5.46 -21.12 1.24
N GLY A 12 -6.72 -20.85 1.58
CA GLY A 12 -7.14 -19.60 2.25
C GLY A 12 -6.54 -19.41 3.65
N GLY A 13 -6.16 -20.48 4.34
CA GLY A 13 -5.58 -20.43 5.69
C GLY A 13 -4.08 -20.17 5.74
N VAL A 14 -3.38 -20.05 4.61
CA VAL A 14 -1.92 -19.82 4.62
C VAL A 14 -1.59 -18.40 5.07
N LEU A 15 -0.61 -18.28 5.96
CA LEU A 15 -0.03 -16.99 6.40
C LEU A 15 0.93 -16.43 5.35
N GLY A 16 1.06 -15.11 5.29
CA GLY A 16 1.89 -14.41 4.33
C GLY A 16 3.33 -14.93 4.19
N PRO A 17 4.11 -15.06 5.28
CA PRO A 17 5.47 -15.59 5.21
C PRO A 17 5.53 -16.99 4.59
N HIS A 18 4.65 -17.91 5.03
CA HIS A 18 4.62 -19.28 4.50
C HIS A 18 4.21 -19.33 3.03
N LEU A 19 3.34 -18.42 2.59
CA LEU A 19 2.96 -18.28 1.19
C LEU A 19 4.17 -17.89 0.33
N GLU A 20 4.86 -16.84 0.72
CA GLU A 20 6.04 -16.35 0.00
C GLU A 20 7.19 -17.37 0.01
N ASP A 21 7.42 -18.07 1.13
CA ASP A 21 8.45 -19.11 1.22
C ASP A 21 8.18 -20.29 0.29
N GLN A 22 6.90 -20.64 0.05
CA GLN A 22 6.52 -21.68 -0.90
C GLN A 22 6.64 -21.24 -2.38
N LEU A 23 6.46 -19.95 -2.68
CA LEU A 23 6.62 -19.42 -4.03
C LEU A 23 8.09 -19.17 -4.42
N ARG A 24 8.91 -18.82 -3.44
CA ARG A 24 10.32 -18.45 -3.63
C ARG A 24 11.17 -19.50 -4.39
N PRO A 25 11.10 -20.81 -4.09
CA PRO A 25 11.86 -21.83 -4.83
C PRO A 25 11.48 -21.93 -6.31
N HIS A 26 10.30 -21.43 -6.69
CA HIS A 26 9.83 -21.39 -8.07
C HIS A 26 10.20 -20.06 -8.78
N GLY A 27 10.89 -19.15 -8.11
CA GLY A 27 11.23 -17.82 -8.64
C GLY A 27 10.07 -16.83 -8.66
N PHE A 28 8.97 -17.12 -7.93
CA PHE A 28 7.77 -16.30 -7.91
C PHE A 28 7.51 -15.63 -6.56
N THR A 29 6.62 -14.65 -6.58
CA THR A 29 6.07 -13.95 -5.42
C THR A 29 4.62 -13.58 -5.71
N LEU A 30 3.77 -13.53 -4.70
CA LEU A 30 2.46 -12.89 -4.80
C LEU A 30 2.59 -11.36 -4.80
N ARG A 31 3.61 -10.83 -4.18
CA ARG A 31 3.91 -9.39 -4.03
C ARG A 31 2.82 -8.61 -3.31
N HIS A 32 2.04 -9.25 -2.48
CA HIS A 32 1.01 -8.63 -1.65
C HIS A 32 1.43 -8.62 -0.19
N TYR A 33 1.75 -7.44 0.33
CA TYR A 33 2.25 -7.25 1.70
C TYR A 33 1.36 -6.25 2.45
N PRO A 34 0.20 -6.66 2.98
CA PRO A 34 -0.56 -5.83 3.90
C PRO A 34 0.22 -5.60 5.20
N GLN A 35 -0.14 -4.60 5.99
CA GLN A 35 0.55 -4.30 7.25
C GLN A 35 0.55 -5.48 8.22
N SER A 36 -0.51 -6.28 8.21
CA SER A 36 -0.67 -7.51 9.00
C SER A 36 -0.09 -8.76 8.35
N PHE A 37 0.79 -8.65 7.36
CA PHE A 37 1.30 -9.74 6.51
C PHE A 37 1.73 -10.98 7.31
N GLU A 38 2.43 -10.79 8.43
CA GLU A 38 2.94 -11.91 9.23
C GLU A 38 1.83 -12.68 9.99
N TRP A 39 0.70 -12.02 10.24
CA TRP A 39 -0.36 -12.50 11.14
C TRP A 39 -1.69 -12.76 10.43
N SER A 40 -1.78 -12.47 9.16
CA SER A 40 -3.01 -12.59 8.40
C SER A 40 -2.89 -13.61 7.27
N THR A 41 -4.02 -14.14 6.86
CA THR A 41 -4.10 -15.23 5.88
C THR A 41 -4.59 -14.74 4.52
N LEU A 42 -4.26 -15.50 3.46
CA LEU A 42 -4.75 -15.24 2.11
C LEU A 42 -6.28 -15.09 2.06
N GLY A 43 -7.00 -15.98 2.73
CA GLY A 43 -8.46 -15.92 2.76
C GLY A 43 -8.97 -14.63 3.40
N GLY A 44 -8.32 -14.19 4.49
CA GLY A 44 -8.60 -12.92 5.12
C GLY A 44 -8.38 -11.74 4.17
N TRP A 45 -7.25 -11.73 3.44
CA TRP A 45 -6.96 -10.66 2.47
C TRP A 45 -8.02 -10.56 1.37
N ILE A 46 -8.46 -11.71 0.83
CA ILE A 46 -9.46 -11.76 -0.22
C ILE A 46 -10.81 -11.25 0.28
N VAL A 47 -11.29 -11.77 1.41
CA VAL A 47 -12.62 -11.41 1.91
C VAL A 47 -12.72 -9.99 2.46
N THR A 48 -11.59 -9.36 2.84
CA THR A 48 -11.56 -7.95 3.27
C THR A 48 -11.13 -6.99 2.15
N ARG A 49 -10.78 -7.49 0.95
CA ARG A 49 -10.21 -6.70 -0.15
C ARG A 49 -9.00 -5.89 0.28
N SER A 50 -8.06 -6.54 0.97
CA SER A 50 -6.92 -5.85 1.55
C SER A 50 -6.03 -5.17 0.51
N GLY A 51 -5.51 -3.99 0.85
CA GLY A 51 -4.44 -3.32 0.11
C GLY A 51 -3.06 -3.75 0.61
N GLY A 52 -2.08 -3.75 -0.27
CA GLY A 52 -0.69 -4.11 0.07
C GLY A 52 0.28 -2.94 -0.01
N HIS A 53 1.52 -3.16 0.41
CA HIS A 53 2.57 -2.15 0.37
C HIS A 53 2.89 -1.66 -1.07
N TYR A 54 2.78 -2.53 -2.06
CA TYR A 54 3.02 -2.22 -3.48
C TYR A 54 1.72 -1.93 -4.24
N ALA A 55 0.85 -1.17 -3.61
CA ALA A 55 -0.54 -1.04 -4.01
C ALA A 55 -0.81 -0.03 -5.13
N THR A 56 0.17 0.75 -5.59
CA THR A 56 -0.05 1.68 -6.70
C THR A 56 -0.14 0.97 -8.03
N ASN A 57 0.59 -0.13 -8.21
CA ASN A 57 0.55 -0.96 -9.42
C ASN A 57 -0.55 -2.05 -9.32
N HIS A 58 -0.57 -2.77 -8.17
CA HIS A 58 -1.60 -3.75 -7.82
C HIS A 58 -2.25 -3.29 -6.53
N THR A 59 -3.36 -2.58 -6.64
CA THR A 59 -3.95 -1.81 -5.53
C THR A 59 -4.54 -2.68 -4.45
N HIS A 60 -5.33 -3.69 -4.85
CA HIS A 60 -6.05 -4.57 -3.94
C HIS A 60 -5.81 -6.03 -4.29
N ILE A 61 -6.05 -6.91 -3.33
CA ILE A 61 -5.91 -8.35 -3.51
C ILE A 61 -6.74 -8.89 -4.68
N ASP A 62 -7.84 -8.23 -5.03
CA ASP A 62 -8.72 -8.63 -6.11
C ASP A 62 -8.09 -8.57 -7.52
N ASP A 63 -7.03 -7.77 -7.71
CA ASP A 63 -6.24 -7.77 -8.94
C ASP A 63 -5.46 -9.09 -9.14
N PHE A 64 -5.17 -9.78 -8.03
CA PHE A 64 -4.44 -11.05 -8.05
C PHE A 64 -5.36 -12.27 -8.14
N VAL A 65 -6.65 -12.16 -7.79
CA VAL A 65 -7.58 -13.30 -7.78
C VAL A 65 -7.97 -13.68 -9.21
N GLU A 66 -7.73 -14.96 -9.59
CA GLU A 66 -8.25 -15.53 -10.83
C GLU A 66 -9.56 -16.29 -10.62
N SER A 67 -9.65 -17.06 -9.51
CA SER A 67 -10.85 -17.80 -9.14
C SER A 67 -10.85 -18.10 -7.64
N THR A 68 -12.02 -18.38 -7.10
CA THR A 68 -12.23 -18.65 -5.68
C THR A 68 -13.00 -19.96 -5.46
N ARG A 69 -12.73 -20.62 -4.33
CA ARG A 69 -13.52 -21.75 -3.84
C ARG A 69 -13.92 -21.50 -2.40
N MET A 70 -15.23 -21.47 -2.17
CA MET A 70 -15.83 -21.15 -0.88
C MET A 70 -16.83 -22.22 -0.46
N VAL A 71 -16.82 -22.58 0.82
CA VAL A 71 -17.87 -23.39 1.44
C VAL A 71 -18.94 -22.45 2.00
N THR A 72 -20.16 -22.59 1.50
CA THR A 72 -21.30 -21.78 1.90
C THR A 72 -22.37 -22.66 2.56
N PRO A 73 -23.38 -22.10 3.27
CA PRO A 73 -24.48 -22.88 3.83
C PRO A 73 -25.31 -23.66 2.80
N LYS A 74 -25.20 -23.31 1.52
CA LYS A 74 -25.89 -23.98 0.41
C LYS A 74 -25.02 -24.97 -0.37
N GLY A 75 -23.77 -25.12 0.01
CA GLY A 75 -22.81 -26.00 -0.65
C GLY A 75 -21.55 -25.28 -1.09
N ILE A 76 -20.78 -25.94 -1.94
CA ILE A 76 -19.53 -25.39 -2.47
C ILE A 76 -19.83 -24.43 -3.62
N MET A 77 -19.34 -23.22 -3.52
CA MET A 77 -19.28 -22.25 -4.61
C MET A 77 -17.85 -22.20 -5.14
N GLU A 78 -17.69 -22.46 -6.43
CA GLU A 78 -16.38 -22.44 -7.08
C GLU A 78 -16.51 -21.73 -8.43
N SER A 79 -15.68 -20.72 -8.63
CA SER A 79 -15.62 -20.01 -9.91
C SER A 79 -14.59 -20.67 -10.85
N ARG A 80 -14.73 -20.40 -12.14
CA ARG A 80 -13.81 -20.90 -13.15
C ARG A 80 -12.54 -20.06 -13.18
N ARG A 81 -11.41 -20.73 -13.27
CA ARG A 81 -10.15 -20.08 -13.57
C ARG A 81 -10.14 -19.67 -15.06
N LEU A 82 -10.29 -18.36 -15.30
CA LEU A 82 -10.31 -17.78 -16.64
C LEU A 82 -9.39 -16.56 -16.68
N PRO A 83 -8.75 -16.26 -17.82
CA PRO A 83 -8.23 -14.91 -18.08
C PRO A 83 -9.35 -13.88 -17.93
N GLY A 84 -9.05 -12.59 -18.02
CA GLY A 84 -10.06 -11.54 -17.95
C GLY A 84 -11.27 -11.86 -18.83
N SER A 85 -12.48 -11.94 -18.24
CA SER A 85 -13.73 -12.28 -18.94
C SER A 85 -14.74 -11.16 -18.86
N GLY A 86 -15.34 -10.80 -20.00
CA GLY A 86 -16.48 -9.87 -20.08
C GLY A 86 -17.85 -10.58 -20.03
N ALA A 87 -17.92 -11.89 -19.77
CA ALA A 87 -19.13 -12.68 -19.79
C ALA A 87 -19.90 -12.61 -18.47
N GLY A 88 -20.76 -11.62 -18.33
CA GLY A 88 -21.68 -11.45 -17.19
C GLY A 88 -21.01 -11.03 -15.87
N PRO A 89 -21.78 -11.00 -14.77
CA PRO A 89 -21.27 -10.69 -13.45
C PRO A 89 -20.24 -11.73 -12.97
N SER A 90 -19.10 -11.29 -12.42
CA SER A 90 -18.11 -12.19 -11.85
C SER A 90 -18.55 -12.69 -10.47
N PRO A 91 -18.67 -14.01 -10.23
CA PRO A 91 -18.95 -14.55 -8.90
C PRO A 91 -17.84 -14.26 -7.89
N ASP A 92 -16.60 -14.08 -8.33
CA ASP A 92 -15.48 -13.73 -7.47
C ASP A 92 -15.68 -12.36 -6.82
N ARG A 93 -16.30 -11.40 -7.53
CA ARG A 93 -16.62 -10.07 -7.00
C ARG A 93 -17.63 -10.10 -5.84
N LEU A 94 -18.39 -11.17 -5.67
CA LEU A 94 -19.23 -11.38 -4.48
C LEU A 94 -18.43 -11.85 -3.27
N VAL A 95 -17.38 -12.65 -3.51
CA VAL A 95 -16.51 -13.18 -2.45
C VAL A 95 -15.58 -12.10 -1.92
N LEU A 96 -15.03 -11.30 -2.85
CA LEU A 96 -14.13 -10.20 -2.54
C LEU A 96 -14.87 -9.11 -1.73
N GLY A 97 -14.39 -8.86 -0.50
CA GLY A 97 -15.01 -7.90 0.40
C GLY A 97 -16.25 -8.41 1.14
N SER A 98 -16.54 -9.73 1.09
CA SER A 98 -17.68 -10.34 1.79
C SER A 98 -17.48 -10.45 3.31
N GLU A 99 -16.26 -10.27 3.80
CA GLU A 99 -15.88 -10.38 5.22
C GLU A 99 -16.38 -11.67 5.92
N GLY A 100 -16.51 -12.76 5.14
CA GLY A 100 -16.99 -14.04 5.64
C GLY A 100 -18.52 -14.19 5.72
N ALA A 101 -19.30 -13.17 5.33
CA ALA A 101 -20.76 -13.20 5.42
C ALA A 101 -21.40 -14.27 4.51
N LEU A 102 -20.71 -14.67 3.43
CA LEU A 102 -21.22 -15.65 2.48
C LEU A 102 -20.76 -17.09 2.77
N GLY A 103 -19.66 -17.26 3.51
CA GLY A 103 -19.07 -18.57 3.78
C GLY A 103 -17.59 -18.50 4.09
N ILE A 104 -16.93 -19.65 4.05
CA ILE A 104 -15.51 -19.81 4.35
C ILE A 104 -14.73 -20.02 3.05
N LEU A 105 -13.85 -19.10 2.72
CA LEU A 105 -12.93 -19.22 1.59
C LEU A 105 -11.86 -20.28 1.91
N THR A 106 -11.87 -21.36 1.15
CA THR A 106 -10.95 -22.48 1.37
C THR A 106 -9.70 -22.41 0.53
N GLU A 107 -9.81 -21.92 -0.70
CA GLU A 107 -8.69 -21.76 -1.63
C GLU A 107 -9.00 -20.76 -2.74
N ALA A 108 -7.96 -20.24 -3.36
CA ALA A 108 -8.07 -19.39 -4.54
C ALA A 108 -6.94 -19.67 -5.53
N TRP A 109 -7.19 -19.47 -6.81
CA TRP A 109 -6.13 -19.28 -7.79
C TRP A 109 -5.72 -17.82 -7.81
N MET A 110 -4.42 -17.59 -7.59
CA MET A 110 -3.83 -16.28 -7.48
C MET A 110 -2.83 -16.03 -8.60
N ARG A 111 -2.90 -14.89 -9.26
CA ARG A 111 -1.85 -14.41 -10.16
C ARG A 111 -0.58 -14.18 -9.36
N ILE A 112 0.51 -14.77 -9.81
CA ILE A 112 1.83 -14.58 -9.23
C ILE A 112 2.74 -13.92 -10.26
N GLN A 113 3.80 -13.29 -9.80
CA GLN A 113 4.75 -12.59 -10.65
C GLN A 113 6.17 -13.07 -10.38
N ALA A 114 7.05 -12.96 -11.38
CA ALA A 114 8.46 -13.20 -11.17
C ALA A 114 9.01 -12.24 -10.11
N ARG A 115 9.91 -12.70 -9.26
CA ARG A 115 10.54 -11.87 -8.24
C ARG A 115 11.31 -10.73 -8.89
N PRO A 116 11.05 -9.47 -8.50
CA PRO A 116 11.75 -8.34 -9.08
C PRO A 116 13.23 -8.37 -8.69
N GLY A 117 14.10 -8.22 -9.70
CA GLY A 117 15.53 -8.01 -9.53
C GLY A 117 15.93 -6.54 -9.71
N PHE A 118 15.19 -5.80 -10.52
CA PHE A 118 15.43 -4.37 -10.74
C PHE A 118 14.55 -3.54 -9.80
N HIS A 119 15.19 -2.65 -9.05
CA HIS A 119 14.53 -1.73 -8.14
C HIS A 119 15.04 -0.31 -8.37
N ALA A 120 14.16 0.66 -8.29
CA ALA A 120 14.54 2.06 -8.31
C ALA A 120 13.65 2.86 -7.36
N SER A 121 14.22 3.73 -6.53
CA SER A 121 13.46 4.49 -5.54
C SER A 121 14.03 5.87 -5.29
N ALA A 122 13.16 6.80 -4.89
CA ALA A 122 13.48 8.15 -4.50
C ALA A 122 12.54 8.62 -3.39
N GLY A 123 13.05 9.47 -2.50
CA GLY A 123 12.26 10.20 -1.53
C GLY A 123 12.46 11.70 -1.73
N LEU A 124 11.40 12.44 -2.06
CA LEU A 124 11.45 13.89 -2.28
C LEU A 124 10.75 14.62 -1.16
N THR A 125 11.37 15.68 -0.65
CA THR A 125 10.76 16.57 0.35
C THR A 125 10.12 17.79 -0.32
N PHE A 126 9.06 18.31 0.32
CA PHE A 126 8.29 19.47 -0.13
C PHE A 126 8.07 20.42 1.02
N ASP A 127 8.18 21.72 0.77
CA ASP A 127 7.94 22.79 1.76
C ASP A 127 6.47 22.91 2.19
N SER A 128 5.55 22.23 1.48
CA SER A 128 4.14 22.23 1.82
C SER A 128 3.47 20.91 1.47
N TRP A 129 2.46 20.55 2.25
CA TRP A 129 1.56 19.43 1.98
C TRP A 129 0.92 19.54 0.60
N GLN A 130 0.54 20.78 0.20
CA GLN A 130 -0.07 21.04 -1.10
C GLN A 130 0.85 20.69 -2.27
N ALA A 131 2.10 21.12 -2.25
CA ALA A 131 3.07 20.80 -3.30
C ALA A 131 3.29 19.28 -3.39
N GLY A 132 3.34 18.59 -2.24
CA GLY A 132 3.47 17.14 -2.18
C GLY A 132 2.31 16.39 -2.86
N TYR A 133 1.06 16.73 -2.55
CA TYR A 133 -0.06 16.02 -3.16
C TYR A 133 -0.26 16.38 -4.64
N GLU A 134 0.12 17.57 -5.05
CA GLU A 134 0.13 17.94 -6.47
C GLU A 134 1.17 17.13 -7.25
N ALA A 135 2.37 16.95 -6.69
CA ALA A 135 3.39 16.07 -7.25
C ALA A 135 2.89 14.61 -7.36
N ALA A 136 2.29 14.08 -6.31
CA ALA A 136 1.74 12.72 -6.33
C ALA A 136 0.67 12.55 -7.42
N ARG A 137 -0.22 13.55 -7.59
CA ARG A 137 -1.22 13.58 -8.65
C ARG A 137 -0.58 13.56 -10.03
N GLN A 138 0.40 14.41 -10.29
CA GLN A 138 1.08 14.46 -11.59
C GLN A 138 1.78 13.14 -11.92
N VAL A 139 2.46 12.53 -10.97
CA VAL A 139 3.16 11.25 -11.16
C VAL A 139 2.18 10.13 -11.51
N VAL A 140 1.06 10.01 -10.78
CA VAL A 140 0.10 8.92 -11.05
C VAL A 140 -0.67 9.15 -12.36
N GLN A 141 -1.00 10.40 -12.70
CA GLN A 141 -1.69 10.76 -13.94
C GLN A 141 -0.79 10.60 -15.17
N ALA A 142 0.53 10.67 -15.02
CA ALA A 142 1.49 10.34 -16.08
C ALA A 142 1.52 8.85 -16.44
N LYS A 143 0.82 7.98 -15.67
CA LYS A 143 0.73 6.53 -15.89
C LYS A 143 2.09 5.84 -16.01
N LEU A 144 3.03 6.25 -15.16
CA LEU A 144 4.34 5.61 -15.03
C LEU A 144 4.27 4.29 -14.26
N TRP A 145 3.17 4.04 -13.56
CA TRP A 145 2.87 2.82 -12.79
C TRP A 145 3.93 2.45 -11.76
N PRO A 146 4.26 3.35 -10.83
CA PRO A 146 5.17 3.01 -9.74
C PRO A 146 4.59 1.85 -8.90
N ALA A 147 5.43 0.95 -8.45
CA ALA A 147 5.04 -0.11 -7.53
C ALA A 147 4.68 0.44 -6.14
N ASN A 148 5.30 1.55 -5.76
CA ASN A 148 5.03 2.27 -4.51
C ASN A 148 5.00 3.78 -4.78
N LEU A 149 3.92 4.44 -4.42
CA LEU A 149 3.78 5.90 -4.42
C LEU A 149 3.05 6.30 -3.13
N ARG A 150 3.77 6.94 -2.21
CA ARG A 150 3.24 7.34 -0.91
C ARG A 150 3.64 8.74 -0.57
N LEU A 151 2.66 9.52 -0.16
CA LEU A 151 2.90 10.86 0.36
C LEU A 151 2.62 10.88 1.85
N LEU A 152 3.57 11.37 2.63
CA LEU A 152 3.47 11.57 4.07
C LEU A 152 3.34 13.07 4.36
N ASP A 153 2.40 13.44 5.21
CA ASP A 153 2.33 14.81 5.70
C ASP A 153 3.50 15.10 6.67
N PRO A 154 3.76 16.36 7.05
CA PRO A 154 4.87 16.70 7.93
C PRO A 154 4.89 15.93 9.25
N THR A 155 3.72 15.67 9.85
CA THR A 155 3.60 14.93 11.12
C THR A 155 4.03 13.47 10.95
N GLU A 156 3.56 12.81 9.90
CA GLU A 156 3.95 11.44 9.58
C GLU A 156 5.41 11.36 9.13
N ALA A 157 5.87 12.29 8.30
CA ALA A 157 7.24 12.35 7.81
C ALA A 157 8.23 12.52 8.97
N GLY A 158 7.91 13.34 9.97
CA GLY A 158 8.68 13.50 11.18
C GLY A 158 8.74 12.24 12.03
N SER A 159 7.59 11.64 12.31
CA SER A 159 7.49 10.49 13.21
C SER A 159 7.99 9.17 12.59
N ALA A 160 7.71 8.93 11.32
CA ALA A 160 7.99 7.66 10.66
C ALA A 160 9.27 7.65 9.82
N ALA A 161 9.68 8.79 9.24
CA ALA A 161 10.88 8.90 8.42
C ALA A 161 12.01 9.70 9.08
N GLY A 162 11.77 10.30 10.26
CA GLY A 162 12.77 11.04 11.03
C GLY A 162 13.14 12.40 10.43
N LEU A 163 12.30 12.96 9.55
CA LEU A 163 12.51 14.30 9.01
C LEU A 163 12.33 15.36 10.09
N LYS A 164 13.10 16.43 9.99
CA LYS A 164 13.02 17.57 10.90
C LYS A 164 12.36 18.72 10.15
N GLY A 165 11.32 19.32 10.76
CA GLY A 165 10.60 20.45 10.19
C GLY A 165 9.20 20.12 9.68
N ASP A 166 8.62 21.04 8.92
CA ASP A 166 7.24 20.96 8.41
C ASP A 166 7.19 20.44 6.95
N GLU A 167 8.14 19.59 6.57
CA GLU A 167 8.26 19.07 5.21
C GLU A 167 7.40 17.83 4.99
N ALA A 168 6.66 17.80 3.89
CA ALA A 168 6.04 16.58 3.41
C ALA A 168 7.05 15.70 2.67
N LEU A 169 6.84 14.37 2.67
CA LEU A 169 7.72 13.40 2.00
C LEU A 169 6.95 12.56 0.99
N LEU A 170 7.37 12.62 -0.28
CA LEU A 170 6.87 11.72 -1.33
C LEU A 170 7.88 10.60 -1.56
N ILE A 171 7.44 9.37 -1.34
CA ILE A 171 8.21 8.15 -1.60
C ILE A 171 7.73 7.56 -2.93
N ILE A 172 8.68 7.33 -3.84
CA ILE A 172 8.43 6.75 -5.16
C ILE A 172 9.30 5.50 -5.30
N GLY A 173 8.70 4.39 -5.71
CA GLY A 173 9.41 3.14 -5.95
C GLY A 173 8.92 2.44 -7.20
N PHE A 174 9.85 1.95 -8.01
CA PHE A 174 9.61 1.10 -9.16
C PHE A 174 10.32 -0.22 -9.01
N GLU A 175 9.74 -1.27 -9.58
CA GLU A 175 10.36 -2.58 -9.59
C GLU A 175 9.96 -3.38 -10.84
N SER A 176 10.85 -4.27 -11.28
CA SER A 176 10.61 -5.19 -12.37
C SER A 176 11.51 -6.42 -12.25
N ALA A 177 11.04 -7.54 -12.76
CA ALA A 177 11.85 -8.76 -12.86
C ALA A 177 12.87 -8.70 -14.02
N GLU A 178 12.57 -7.96 -15.09
CA GLU A 178 13.29 -8.07 -16.36
C GLU A 178 13.77 -6.71 -16.92
N ILE A 179 13.14 -5.61 -16.50
CA ILE A 179 13.34 -4.31 -17.14
C ILE A 179 13.97 -3.34 -16.13
N PRO A 180 15.12 -2.70 -16.47
CA PRO A 180 15.69 -1.62 -15.65
C PRO A 180 14.70 -0.50 -15.39
N GLN A 181 14.70 0.05 -14.19
CA GLN A 181 13.69 1.01 -13.71
C GLN A 181 14.23 2.44 -13.56
N ASP A 182 15.36 2.76 -14.15
CA ASP A 182 15.97 4.10 -14.12
C ASP A 182 15.14 5.16 -14.87
N TRP A 183 14.67 4.83 -16.07
CA TRP A 183 13.90 5.77 -16.87
C TRP A 183 12.56 6.18 -16.21
N PRO A 184 11.68 5.26 -15.77
CA PRO A 184 10.42 5.67 -15.16
C PRO A 184 10.63 6.42 -13.84
N LEU A 185 11.65 6.04 -13.04
CA LEU A 185 11.98 6.79 -11.82
C LEU A 185 12.43 8.22 -12.14
N ARG A 186 13.33 8.42 -13.13
CA ARG A 186 13.78 9.76 -13.53
C ARG A 186 12.64 10.62 -14.03
N GLN A 187 11.67 10.06 -14.77
CA GLN A 187 10.48 10.81 -15.18
C GLN A 187 9.61 11.20 -13.98
N ALA A 188 9.39 10.30 -13.03
CA ALA A 188 8.64 10.62 -11.81
C ALA A 188 9.33 11.69 -10.97
N VAL A 189 10.66 11.60 -10.81
CA VAL A 189 11.46 12.62 -10.09
C VAL A 189 11.40 13.97 -10.81
N ARG A 190 11.46 14.01 -12.14
CA ARG A 190 11.32 15.25 -12.91
C ARG A 190 9.97 15.93 -12.63
N LEU A 191 8.87 15.18 -12.75
CA LEU A 191 7.52 15.70 -12.46
C LEU A 191 7.40 16.20 -11.01
N ALA A 192 7.94 15.47 -10.07
CA ALA A 192 7.91 15.87 -8.66
C ALA A 192 8.77 17.12 -8.39
N ARG A 193 9.93 17.27 -9.06
CA ARG A 193 10.75 18.49 -9.00
C ARG A 193 10.03 19.70 -9.60
N GLU A 194 9.34 19.53 -10.72
CA GLU A 194 8.53 20.58 -11.34
C GLU A 194 7.40 21.09 -10.42
N ALA A 195 6.90 20.22 -9.53
CA ALA A 195 5.94 20.58 -8.47
C ALA A 195 6.59 21.10 -7.18
N GLY A 196 7.92 21.35 -7.18
CA GLY A 196 8.64 21.92 -6.04
C GLY A 196 9.32 20.89 -5.13
N GLY A 197 9.41 19.62 -5.54
CA GLY A 197 10.09 18.57 -4.79
C GLY A 197 11.62 18.75 -4.81
N ARG A 198 12.25 18.49 -3.68
CA ARG A 198 13.71 18.53 -3.51
C ARG A 198 14.27 17.14 -3.25
N ILE A 199 15.33 16.81 -3.94
CA ILE A 199 16.12 15.59 -3.74
C ILE A 199 17.52 15.81 -4.30
N GLU A 200 18.53 15.36 -3.59
CA GLU A 200 19.90 15.26 -4.11
C GLU A 200 19.99 14.06 -5.05
N ASP A 201 20.75 14.20 -6.14
CA ASP A 201 20.85 13.14 -7.16
C ASP A 201 21.45 11.85 -6.58
N GLU A 202 22.34 11.96 -5.59
CA GLU A 202 22.94 10.84 -4.87
C GLU A 202 21.96 10.08 -3.99
N ALA A 203 20.79 10.67 -3.70
CA ALA A 203 19.73 10.03 -2.94
C ALA A 203 18.77 9.20 -3.84
N ILE A 204 18.88 9.33 -5.16
CA ILE A 204 18.18 8.48 -6.12
C ILE A 204 18.86 7.11 -6.13
N ARG A 205 18.10 6.05 -5.84
CA ARG A 205 18.58 4.69 -5.75
C ARG A 205 18.11 3.88 -6.96
N ILE A 206 19.05 3.29 -7.69
CA ILE A 206 18.77 2.44 -8.86
C ILE A 206 19.64 1.19 -8.71
N SER A 207 19.01 0.01 -8.70
CA SER A 207 19.74 -1.25 -8.73
C SER A 207 19.99 -1.70 -10.17
N ASP A 208 21.08 -2.38 -10.37
CA ASP A 208 21.48 -3.02 -11.63
C ASP A 208 20.97 -4.47 -11.77
N GLY A 209 20.11 -4.90 -10.86
CA GLY A 209 19.59 -6.26 -10.79
C GLY A 209 20.38 -7.19 -9.86
N SER A 210 21.48 -6.73 -9.29
CA SER A 210 22.36 -7.54 -8.43
C SER A 210 22.12 -7.38 -6.92
N ASP A 211 21.33 -6.39 -6.48
CA ASP A 211 21.21 -6.04 -5.06
C ASP A 211 19.74 -5.87 -4.62
N GLU A 212 19.28 -6.75 -3.74
CA GLU A 212 17.94 -6.66 -3.11
C GLU A 212 17.82 -5.51 -2.09
N GLU A 213 18.93 -4.89 -1.67
CA GLU A 213 18.95 -3.93 -0.55
C GLU A 213 18.72 -2.46 -0.95
N VAL A 214 18.78 -2.13 -2.23
CA VAL A 214 18.74 -0.73 -2.71
C VAL A 214 17.51 0.06 -2.22
N GLY A 215 16.38 -0.59 -1.95
CA GLY A 215 15.17 0.07 -1.44
C GLY A 215 15.07 0.18 0.09
N ARG A 216 16.13 -0.15 0.85
CA ARG A 216 16.07 -0.25 2.33
C ARG A 216 16.80 0.87 3.08
N GLN A 217 17.39 1.83 2.38
CA GLN A 217 18.21 2.91 2.96
C GLN A 217 17.50 4.27 2.98
N GLY A 218 17.95 5.18 3.86
CA GLY A 218 17.45 6.54 3.97
C GLY A 218 16.02 6.65 4.50
N ALA A 219 15.35 7.76 4.22
CA ALA A 219 13.98 8.04 4.66
C ALA A 219 12.97 6.99 4.15
N VAL A 220 13.16 6.46 2.95
CA VAL A 220 12.34 5.39 2.37
C VAL A 220 12.45 4.10 3.18
N GLY A 221 13.67 3.71 3.55
CA GLY A 221 13.91 2.53 4.38
C GLY A 221 13.42 2.71 5.81
N ALA A 222 13.61 3.88 6.40
CA ALA A 222 13.13 4.22 7.74
C ALA A 222 11.61 4.11 7.81
N TRP A 223 10.91 4.70 6.84
CA TRP A 223 9.44 4.62 6.77
C TRP A 223 8.96 3.16 6.59
N ARG A 224 9.58 2.38 5.70
CA ARG A 224 9.23 0.97 5.52
C ARG A 224 9.37 0.17 6.82
N ASN A 225 10.46 0.37 7.55
CA ASN A 225 10.69 -0.30 8.83
C ASN A 225 9.66 0.12 9.87
N SER A 226 9.29 1.40 9.92
CA SER A 226 8.22 1.90 10.79
C SER A 226 6.87 1.26 10.45
N PHE A 227 6.52 1.17 9.16
CA PHE A 227 5.29 0.55 8.69
C PHE A 227 5.15 -0.92 9.13
N VAL A 228 6.21 -1.72 8.97
CA VAL A 228 6.21 -3.15 9.36
C VAL A 228 6.16 -3.33 10.89
N ARG A 229 6.73 -2.41 11.66
CA ARG A 229 6.78 -2.48 13.13
C ARG A 229 5.57 -1.86 13.84
N ALA A 230 4.76 -1.08 13.16
CA ALA A 230 3.63 -0.37 13.77
C ALA A 230 2.65 -1.28 14.55
N PRO A 231 2.29 -2.50 14.10
CA PRO A 231 1.41 -3.38 14.86
C PRO A 231 1.95 -3.78 16.24
N TYR A 232 3.27 -3.91 16.37
CA TYR A 232 3.93 -4.30 17.64
C TYR A 232 3.97 -3.15 18.66
N GLN A 233 3.97 -1.91 18.21
CA GLN A 233 4.03 -0.73 19.07
C GLN A 233 2.69 -0.45 19.75
N ARG A 234 1.57 -0.83 19.14
CA ARG A 234 0.22 -0.53 19.63
C ARG A 234 -0.04 -1.06 21.05
N ASN A 235 0.42 -2.27 21.35
CA ASN A 235 0.22 -2.87 22.68
C ASN A 235 0.97 -2.09 23.78
N LEU A 236 2.16 -1.58 23.44
CA LEU A 236 2.95 -0.79 24.38
C LEU A 236 2.29 0.56 24.65
N THR A 237 1.89 1.28 23.61
CA THR A 237 1.27 2.60 23.74
C THR A 237 -0.10 2.54 24.44
N ALA A 238 -0.91 1.51 24.16
CA ALA A 238 -2.17 1.28 24.85
C ALA A 238 -1.95 1.06 26.36
N GLY A 239 -0.92 0.30 26.75
CA GLY A 239 -0.54 0.11 28.16
C GLY A 239 -0.09 1.40 28.86
N MET A 240 0.30 2.42 28.11
CA MET A 240 0.66 3.75 28.62
C MET A 240 -0.52 4.74 28.68
N GLY A 241 -1.74 4.29 28.36
CA GLY A 241 -2.93 5.15 28.33
C GLY A 241 -3.07 5.98 27.04
N VAL A 242 -2.31 5.65 25.99
CA VAL A 242 -2.47 6.33 24.71
C VAL A 242 -3.65 5.70 23.95
N VAL A 243 -4.64 6.53 23.63
CA VAL A 243 -5.73 6.19 22.71
C VAL A 243 -5.27 6.58 21.32
N GLY A 244 -5.20 5.62 20.43
CA GLY A 244 -4.82 5.87 19.04
C GLY A 244 -5.50 4.90 18.08
N ASP A 245 -5.93 5.40 16.95
CA ASP A 245 -6.49 4.60 15.86
C ASP A 245 -6.29 5.28 14.52
N THR A 246 -6.85 4.66 13.50
CA THR A 246 -6.70 5.08 12.11
C THR A 246 -8.03 4.97 11.39
N PHE A 247 -8.19 5.76 10.34
CA PHE A 247 -9.28 5.58 9.38
C PHE A 247 -8.79 5.93 7.99
N GLU A 248 -9.37 5.25 7.00
CA GLU A 248 -9.00 5.40 5.60
C GLU A 248 -10.27 5.61 4.75
N THR A 249 -10.12 6.35 3.67
CA THR A 249 -11.18 6.57 2.70
C THR A 249 -10.57 6.86 1.32
N SER A 250 -11.40 7.26 0.36
CA SER A 250 -10.98 7.74 -0.95
C SER A 250 -11.81 8.95 -1.36
N ILE A 251 -11.21 9.83 -2.14
CA ILE A 251 -11.84 11.07 -2.61
C ILE A 251 -11.23 11.49 -3.94
N THR A 252 -12.00 12.16 -4.80
CA THR A 252 -11.49 12.70 -6.05
C THR A 252 -10.59 13.92 -5.84
N TRP A 253 -9.65 14.16 -6.76
CA TRP A 253 -8.65 15.24 -6.64
C TRP A 253 -9.28 16.63 -6.49
N ASP A 254 -10.37 16.92 -7.18
CA ASP A 254 -11.08 18.20 -7.11
C ASP A 254 -11.65 18.50 -5.71
N ARG A 255 -12.04 17.46 -4.98
CA ARG A 255 -12.63 17.56 -3.63
C ARG A 255 -11.62 17.37 -2.51
N TRP A 256 -10.43 16.87 -2.81
CA TRP A 256 -9.41 16.54 -1.84
C TRP A 256 -9.05 17.70 -0.91
N PRO A 257 -8.73 18.93 -1.38
CA PRO A 257 -8.29 20.01 -0.49
C PRO A 257 -9.31 20.39 0.58
N SER A 258 -10.58 20.52 0.19
CA SER A 258 -11.67 20.85 1.12
C SER A 258 -11.98 19.69 2.07
N PHE A 259 -11.89 18.47 1.60
CA PHE A 259 -12.08 17.27 2.42
C PHE A 259 -11.01 17.18 3.52
N ASP A 260 -9.71 17.29 3.17
CA ASP A 260 -8.62 17.22 4.14
C ASP A 260 -8.72 18.32 5.20
N ALA A 261 -9.03 19.55 4.78
CA ALA A 261 -9.23 20.68 5.72
C ALA A 261 -10.36 20.39 6.72
N ASN A 262 -11.49 19.87 6.25
CA ASN A 262 -12.65 19.55 7.10
C ASN A 262 -12.34 18.40 8.07
N VAL A 263 -11.68 17.34 7.59
CA VAL A 263 -11.28 16.20 8.43
C VAL A 263 -10.31 16.65 9.51
N ARG A 264 -9.27 17.42 9.15
CA ARG A 264 -8.30 17.94 10.13
C ARG A 264 -8.97 18.83 11.19
N ALA A 265 -9.85 19.73 10.80
CA ALA A 265 -10.57 20.57 11.74
C ALA A 265 -11.46 19.75 12.70
N ALA A 266 -12.24 18.79 12.16
CA ALA A 266 -13.12 17.95 12.95
C ALA A 266 -12.36 17.05 13.93
N MET A 267 -11.27 16.41 13.47
CA MET A 267 -10.47 15.53 14.31
C MET A 267 -9.68 16.26 15.38
N THR A 268 -9.06 17.41 15.04
CA THR A 268 -8.37 18.24 16.02
C THR A 268 -9.33 18.72 17.11
N GLY A 269 -10.54 19.15 16.72
CA GLY A 269 -11.58 19.53 17.68
C GLY A 269 -12.07 18.37 18.55
N ALA A 270 -12.16 17.15 17.99
CA ALA A 270 -12.53 15.96 18.75
C ALA A 270 -11.44 15.55 19.76
N LEU A 271 -10.18 15.53 19.33
CA LEU A 271 -9.03 15.24 20.19
C LEU A 271 -8.92 16.26 21.34
N GLN A 272 -9.14 17.53 21.04
CA GLN A 272 -9.13 18.55 22.09
C GLN A 272 -10.24 18.34 23.13
N ARG A 273 -11.45 17.96 22.71
CA ARG A 273 -12.58 17.74 23.64
C ARG A 273 -12.44 16.47 24.46
N VAL A 274 -11.90 15.39 23.87
CA VAL A 274 -11.90 14.06 24.49
C VAL A 274 -10.60 13.80 25.26
N CYS A 275 -9.46 14.19 24.68
CA CYS A 275 -8.13 13.89 25.19
C CYS A 275 -7.38 15.14 25.71
N GLY A 276 -7.98 16.33 25.64
CA GLY A 276 -7.29 17.57 25.98
C GLY A 276 -6.23 17.99 24.96
N GLY A 277 -6.15 17.31 23.83
CA GLY A 277 -5.20 17.48 22.76
C GLY A 277 -4.76 16.15 22.16
N GLY A 278 -3.91 16.19 21.14
CA GLY A 278 -3.40 14.99 20.48
C GLY A 278 -2.73 15.30 19.16
N THR A 279 -2.34 14.25 18.47
CA THR A 279 -1.71 14.32 17.15
C THR A 279 -2.65 13.76 16.08
N LEU A 280 -2.58 14.33 14.89
CA LEU A 280 -3.23 13.85 13.68
C LEU A 280 -2.22 13.91 12.55
N SER A 281 -2.02 12.79 11.85
CA SER A 281 -1.23 12.71 10.64
C SER A 281 -2.05 12.16 9.48
N CYS A 282 -1.58 12.39 8.27
CA CYS A 282 -2.17 11.85 7.06
C CYS A 282 -1.09 11.36 6.11
N ARG A 283 -1.30 10.17 5.54
CA ARG A 283 -0.54 9.70 4.40
C ARG A 283 -1.48 9.25 3.27
N PHE A 284 -1.01 9.34 2.05
CA PHE A 284 -1.67 8.62 0.97
C PHE A 284 -1.17 7.18 0.95
N THR A 285 -2.04 6.24 1.33
CA THR A 285 -1.74 4.81 1.29
C THR A 285 -1.74 4.30 -0.14
N HIS A 286 -2.68 4.79 -0.93
CA HIS A 286 -2.82 4.53 -2.36
C HIS A 286 -3.08 5.82 -3.10
N VAL A 287 -2.61 5.90 -4.34
CA VAL A 287 -2.78 7.07 -5.19
C VAL A 287 -3.32 6.61 -6.53
N TYR A 288 -4.53 7.05 -6.84
CA TYR A 288 -5.21 6.71 -8.09
C TYR A 288 -5.17 7.89 -9.07
N THR A 289 -5.41 7.61 -10.33
CA THR A 289 -5.47 8.62 -11.38
C THR A 289 -6.52 9.71 -11.08
N ASP A 290 -7.63 9.32 -10.44
CA ASP A 290 -8.78 10.17 -10.14
C ASP A 290 -8.83 10.69 -8.70
N GLY A 291 -7.99 10.17 -7.80
CA GLY A 291 -7.93 10.67 -6.42
C GLY A 291 -7.01 9.87 -5.50
N PRO A 292 -6.72 10.39 -4.29
CA PRO A 292 -5.96 9.69 -3.28
C PRO A 292 -6.86 8.80 -2.40
N ALA A 293 -6.24 7.81 -1.74
CA ALA A 293 -6.76 7.15 -0.56
C ALA A 293 -6.02 7.69 0.68
N PRO A 294 -6.54 8.73 1.32
CA PRO A 294 -5.94 9.29 2.53
C PRO A 294 -6.18 8.35 3.71
N TYR A 295 -5.11 8.08 4.43
CA TYR A 295 -5.07 7.30 5.66
C TYR A 295 -4.68 8.23 6.79
N TYR A 296 -5.61 8.47 7.69
CA TYR A 296 -5.39 9.32 8.86
C TYR A 296 -5.01 8.46 10.06
N SER A 297 -4.01 8.90 10.81
CA SER A 297 -3.64 8.31 12.10
C SER A 297 -3.77 9.38 13.17
N PHE A 298 -4.41 9.04 14.29
CA PHE A 298 -4.56 9.96 15.40
C PHE A 298 -4.17 9.31 16.72
N SER A 299 -3.71 10.13 17.67
CA SER A 299 -3.45 9.68 19.02
C SER A 299 -3.62 10.81 20.03
N GLY A 300 -4.03 10.45 21.25
CA GLY A 300 -4.17 11.35 22.39
C GLY A 300 -4.04 10.58 23.69
N MET A 301 -3.89 11.29 24.81
CA MET A 301 -3.94 10.65 26.14
C MET A 301 -5.39 10.40 26.53
N GLY A 302 -5.70 9.16 26.97
CA GLY A 302 -7.01 8.76 27.46
C GLY A 302 -7.18 8.96 28.96
#